data_a42f032cfbd8a70b8357f6cb792cabd3
#
_entry.id   a42f032cfbd8a70b8357f6cb792cabd3
#
_cell.length_a   1.000
_cell.length_b   1.000
_cell.length_c   1.000
_cell.angle_alpha   90.00
_cell.angle_beta   90.00
_cell.angle_gamma   90.00
#
_symmetry.space_group_name_H-M   'P 1'
#
loop_
_entity.id
_entity.type
_entity.pdbx_description
1 polymer ?
#
loop_
_entity_poly.entity_id
_entity_poly.type
_entity_poly.pdbx_seq_one_letter_code
_entity_poly.pdbx_strand_id
1 'polypeptide(L)'
;MQIIVVSNSPSKRIEYFVEAGRSLQTGVRFMTYEELFNCLPSLRQAVVKLEPWVSCETDFLKYTLFNDEYKTILQRLDETALPDDVHFLNPPHALLQALDKKEAKRILSANDLNVTPMLDTPHSFDELAQALSGCSRGCFLKPRYGSGAGGIMAIRYQPRQKKWVVYTTLQKVDRVIHNTKRIHRLTKEQDILPLAEAVMHTGAILEEWIPKEQLQGENYDLRVVSGEEEIDYVVVRCSKGGITNLHLLSLIHISEPTRR
;
A
#
# COMPACT_ATOMS: atom_id res chain seq x y z
N MET A 1 20.71 -23.38 -7.81
CA MET A 1 20.19 -22.01 -7.59
C MET A 1 19.37 -22.03 -6.30
N GLN A 2 19.59 -21.08 -5.38
CA GLN A 2 18.82 -20.95 -4.14
C GLN A 2 17.91 -19.71 -4.23
N ILE A 3 16.78 -19.78 -3.51
CA ILE A 3 15.88 -18.63 -3.37
C ILE A 3 16.03 -18.08 -1.95
N ILE A 4 16.24 -16.79 -1.83
CA ILE A 4 16.38 -16.08 -0.57
C ILE A 4 15.22 -15.10 -0.43
N VAL A 5 14.41 -15.27 0.61
CA VAL A 5 13.33 -14.33 0.94
C VAL A 5 13.81 -13.41 2.03
N VAL A 6 13.74 -12.11 1.78
CA VAL A 6 14.30 -11.08 2.67
C VAL A 6 13.20 -10.19 3.23
N SER A 7 13.18 -10.00 4.53
CA SER A 7 12.31 -9.03 5.23
C SER A 7 12.96 -8.58 6.53
N ASN A 8 12.35 -7.61 7.22
CA ASN A 8 12.82 -7.18 8.55
C ASN A 8 12.51 -8.21 9.66
N SER A 9 11.50 -9.05 9.46
CA SER A 9 11.10 -10.10 10.41
C SER A 9 10.37 -11.23 9.72
N PRO A 10 10.34 -12.45 10.33
CA PRO A 10 9.51 -13.55 9.86
C PRO A 10 8.02 -13.17 9.84
N SER A 11 7.27 -13.73 8.90
CA SER A 11 5.83 -13.57 8.81
C SER A 11 5.18 -14.85 8.28
N LYS A 12 3.87 -15.03 8.52
CA LYS A 12 3.13 -16.18 7.96
C LYS A 12 3.27 -16.31 6.44
N ARG A 13 3.37 -15.19 5.73
CA ARG A 13 3.58 -15.19 4.27
C ARG A 13 4.93 -15.78 3.90
N ILE A 14 5.97 -15.44 4.66
CA ILE A 14 7.32 -16.00 4.49
C ILE A 14 7.32 -17.49 4.82
N GLU A 15 6.67 -17.88 5.92
CA GLU A 15 6.55 -19.30 6.32
C GLU A 15 5.88 -20.12 5.22
N TYR A 16 4.75 -19.66 4.66
CA TYR A 16 4.07 -20.31 3.53
C TYR A 16 4.95 -20.38 2.28
N PHE A 17 5.73 -19.32 2.00
CA PHE A 17 6.61 -19.31 0.84
C PHE A 17 7.75 -20.32 0.99
N VAL A 18 8.35 -20.43 2.18
CA VAL A 18 9.39 -21.42 2.50
C VAL A 18 8.82 -22.85 2.44
N GLU A 19 7.60 -23.05 2.92
CA GLU A 19 6.94 -24.37 2.87
C GLU A 19 6.61 -24.79 1.44
N ALA A 20 6.13 -23.85 0.61
CA ALA A 20 5.93 -24.10 -0.81
C ALA A 20 7.25 -24.49 -1.51
N GLY A 21 8.36 -23.83 -1.17
CA GLY A 21 9.68 -24.19 -1.66
C GLY A 21 10.07 -25.62 -1.28
N ARG A 22 9.82 -26.04 -0.04
CA ARG A 22 10.07 -27.43 0.41
C ARG A 22 9.23 -28.43 -0.40
N SER A 23 7.96 -28.14 -0.59
CA SER A 23 7.04 -28.98 -1.36
C SER A 23 7.49 -29.14 -2.82
N LEU A 24 8.10 -28.11 -3.39
CA LEU A 24 8.66 -28.10 -4.75
C LEU A 24 10.13 -28.56 -4.82
N GLN A 25 10.69 -29.03 -3.70
CA GLN A 25 12.10 -29.43 -3.60
C GLN A 25 13.08 -28.31 -4.03
N THR A 26 12.69 -27.07 -3.81
CA THR A 26 13.48 -25.89 -4.10
C THR A 26 14.07 -25.33 -2.81
N GLY A 27 15.36 -25.04 -2.80
CA GLY A 27 16.04 -24.45 -1.65
C GLY A 27 15.59 -23.03 -1.42
N VAL A 28 14.69 -22.82 -0.44
CA VAL A 28 14.24 -21.49 -0.02
C VAL A 28 14.67 -21.24 1.42
N ARG A 29 15.28 -20.08 1.68
CA ARG A 29 15.63 -19.65 3.03
C ARG A 29 15.20 -18.20 3.29
N PHE A 30 14.92 -17.90 4.54
CA PHE A 30 14.67 -16.55 5.02
C PHE A 30 15.97 -15.90 5.49
N MET A 31 16.10 -14.59 5.25
CA MET A 31 17.12 -13.71 5.81
C MET A 31 16.50 -12.37 6.19
N THR A 32 17.12 -11.70 7.17
CA THR A 32 16.87 -10.28 7.41
C THR A 32 17.62 -9.41 6.40
N TYR A 33 17.25 -8.14 6.28
CA TYR A 33 18.01 -7.18 5.45
C TYR A 33 19.45 -7.01 5.92
N GLU A 34 19.69 -7.03 7.23
CA GLU A 34 21.04 -6.95 7.81
C GLU A 34 21.90 -8.16 7.42
N GLU A 35 21.34 -9.37 7.54
CA GLU A 35 22.01 -10.59 7.10
C GLU A 35 22.32 -10.56 5.60
N LEU A 36 21.37 -10.07 4.78
CA LEU A 36 21.58 -9.90 3.34
C LEU A 36 22.77 -8.97 3.06
N PHE A 37 22.81 -7.78 3.64
CA PHE A 37 23.92 -6.86 3.43
C PHE A 37 25.28 -7.47 3.81
N ASN A 38 25.32 -8.22 4.90
CA ASN A 38 26.56 -8.85 5.37
C ASN A 38 27.05 -9.97 4.46
N CYS A 39 26.16 -10.72 3.81
CA CYS A 39 26.53 -11.85 2.96
C CYS A 39 26.49 -11.56 1.47
N LEU A 40 25.91 -10.44 1.02
CA LEU A 40 25.66 -10.14 -0.39
C LEU A 40 26.90 -10.26 -1.29
N PRO A 41 28.10 -9.79 -0.91
CA PRO A 41 29.30 -9.94 -1.74
C PRO A 41 29.74 -11.41 -1.94
N SER A 42 29.37 -12.29 -1.00
CA SER A 42 29.73 -13.71 -1.00
C SER A 42 28.61 -14.63 -1.53
N LEU A 43 27.42 -14.08 -1.80
CA LEU A 43 26.32 -14.85 -2.39
C LEU A 43 26.69 -15.36 -3.77
N ARG A 44 26.23 -16.57 -4.07
CA ARG A 44 26.39 -17.20 -5.40
C ARG A 44 25.13 -17.94 -5.79
N GLN A 45 24.80 -17.92 -7.07
CA GLN A 45 23.69 -18.66 -7.67
C GLN A 45 22.38 -18.47 -6.91
N ALA A 46 21.98 -17.21 -6.67
CA ALA A 46 20.82 -16.88 -5.86
C ALA A 46 19.81 -15.97 -6.57
N VAL A 47 18.53 -16.22 -6.30
CA VAL A 47 17.43 -15.28 -6.57
C VAL A 47 16.97 -14.71 -5.24
N VAL A 48 17.02 -13.40 -5.12
CA VAL A 48 16.64 -12.67 -3.90
C VAL A 48 15.26 -12.05 -4.07
N LYS A 49 14.31 -12.48 -3.25
CA LYS A 49 12.95 -11.93 -3.18
C LYS A 49 12.85 -10.98 -2.02
N LEU A 50 12.70 -9.69 -2.31
CA LEU A 50 12.50 -8.66 -1.29
C LEU A 50 11.02 -8.59 -0.91
N GLU A 51 10.70 -8.81 0.37
CA GLU A 51 9.38 -8.66 0.92
C GLU A 51 9.23 -7.27 1.57
N PRO A 52 8.03 -6.67 1.51
CA PRO A 52 7.77 -5.45 2.24
C PRO A 52 8.02 -5.63 3.74
N TRP A 53 8.49 -4.58 4.37
CA TRP A 53 8.62 -4.57 5.81
C TRP A 53 7.27 -4.77 6.49
N VAL A 54 7.28 -5.57 7.54
CA VAL A 54 6.10 -5.82 8.37
C VAL A 54 6.16 -4.88 9.57
N SER A 55 5.18 -3.98 9.68
CA SER A 55 5.01 -3.11 10.84
C SER A 55 3.78 -3.51 11.63
N CYS A 56 3.94 -3.65 12.94
CA CYS A 56 2.84 -3.75 13.91
C CYS A 56 2.54 -2.38 14.56
N GLU A 57 3.20 -1.32 14.09
CA GLU A 57 3.09 0.02 14.68
C GLU A 57 1.72 0.62 14.41
N THR A 58 1.09 1.09 15.46
CA THR A 58 -0.21 1.77 15.41
C THR A 58 -0.08 3.28 15.45
N ASP A 59 0.98 3.84 16.03
CA ASP A 59 1.30 5.26 15.98
C ASP A 59 1.58 5.66 14.52
N PHE A 60 0.78 6.58 13.99
CA PHE A 60 0.84 6.95 12.58
C PHE A 60 2.16 7.64 12.21
N LEU A 61 2.74 8.43 13.10
CA LEU A 61 4.05 9.05 12.86
C LEU A 61 5.16 8.00 12.78
N LYS A 62 5.18 7.06 13.71
CA LYS A 62 6.16 5.96 13.69
C LYS A 62 5.96 5.06 12.47
N TYR A 63 4.72 4.82 12.07
CA TYR A 63 4.41 4.10 10.82
C TYR A 63 4.97 4.80 9.59
N THR A 64 4.94 6.14 9.52
CA THR A 64 5.52 6.90 8.41
C THR A 64 7.05 6.82 8.42
N LEU A 65 7.70 6.97 9.57
CA LEU A 65 9.15 6.82 9.73
C LEU A 65 9.63 5.41 9.33
N PHE A 66 8.88 4.39 9.70
CA PHE A 66 9.15 3.02 9.31
C PHE A 66 9.12 2.81 7.78
N ASN A 67 8.20 3.47 7.08
CA ASN A 67 8.19 3.43 5.61
C ASN A 67 9.39 4.18 5.01
N ASP A 68 9.85 5.25 5.62
CA ASP A 68 11.03 5.99 5.17
C ASP A 68 12.33 5.19 5.39
N GLU A 69 12.43 4.47 6.48
CA GLU A 69 13.54 3.53 6.72
C GLU A 69 13.56 2.43 5.65
N TYR A 70 12.41 1.85 5.32
CA TYR A 70 12.34 0.84 4.27
C TYR A 70 12.76 1.38 2.90
N LYS A 71 12.36 2.60 2.55
CA LYS A 71 12.84 3.26 1.33
C LYS A 71 14.34 3.40 1.32
N THR A 72 14.95 3.83 2.42
CA THR A 72 16.40 3.98 2.56
C THR A 72 17.12 2.64 2.35
N ILE A 73 16.58 1.55 2.87
CA ILE A 73 17.10 0.19 2.64
C ILE A 73 17.05 -0.19 1.17
N LEU A 74 15.93 0.06 0.50
CA LEU A 74 15.80 -0.24 -0.92
C LEU A 74 16.74 0.61 -1.78
N GLN A 75 16.90 1.90 -1.48
CA GLN A 75 17.86 2.76 -2.16
C GLN A 75 19.29 2.24 -2.02
N ARG A 76 19.68 1.87 -0.82
CA ARG A 76 21.01 1.29 -0.56
C ARG A 76 21.21 -0.03 -1.32
N LEU A 77 20.19 -0.88 -1.42
CA LEU A 77 20.26 -2.12 -2.21
C LEU A 77 20.38 -1.85 -3.70
N ASP A 78 19.68 -0.83 -4.21
CA ASP A 78 19.73 -0.45 -5.62
C ASP A 78 21.12 0.05 -6.07
N GLU A 79 21.82 0.72 -5.15
CA GLU A 79 23.19 1.22 -5.34
C GLU A 79 24.27 0.13 -5.13
N THR A 80 23.88 -1.03 -4.58
CA THR A 80 24.86 -2.10 -4.25
C THR A 80 25.07 -3.00 -5.45
N ALA A 81 26.33 -3.15 -5.85
CA ALA A 81 26.70 -4.10 -6.91
C ALA A 81 26.41 -5.55 -6.48
N LEU A 82 25.77 -6.30 -7.36
CA LEU A 82 25.50 -7.71 -7.17
C LEU A 82 26.58 -8.57 -7.85
N PRO A 83 26.88 -9.76 -7.30
CA PRO A 83 27.59 -10.79 -8.08
C PRO A 83 26.79 -11.18 -9.33
N ASP A 84 27.47 -11.53 -10.42
CA ASP A 84 26.88 -11.81 -11.73
C ASP A 84 25.80 -12.91 -11.73
N ASP A 85 25.89 -13.84 -10.77
CA ASP A 85 24.99 -14.98 -10.60
C ASP A 85 23.93 -14.77 -9.50
N VAL A 86 23.74 -13.53 -9.06
CA VAL A 86 22.74 -13.13 -8.06
C VAL A 86 21.79 -12.11 -8.65
N HIS A 87 20.49 -12.37 -8.57
CA HIS A 87 19.46 -11.52 -9.15
C HIS A 87 18.35 -11.20 -8.15
N PHE A 88 17.83 -10.00 -8.17
CA PHE A 88 16.59 -9.67 -7.49
C PHE A 88 15.39 -10.15 -8.32
N LEU A 89 14.42 -10.83 -7.70
CA LEU A 89 13.15 -11.18 -8.34
C LEU A 89 12.39 -9.90 -8.77
N ASN A 90 12.35 -8.91 -7.87
CA ASN A 90 11.91 -7.56 -8.17
C ASN A 90 13.05 -6.60 -7.82
N PRO A 91 13.61 -5.87 -8.80
CA PRO A 91 14.69 -4.93 -8.54
C PRO A 91 14.30 -3.86 -7.51
N PRO A 92 15.20 -3.43 -6.63
CA PRO A 92 14.90 -2.43 -5.60
C PRO A 92 14.31 -1.13 -6.16
N HIS A 93 14.82 -0.61 -7.29
CA HIS A 93 14.27 0.58 -7.94
C HIS A 93 12.81 0.40 -8.38
N ALA A 94 12.45 -0.77 -8.89
CA ALA A 94 11.06 -1.07 -9.27
C ALA A 94 10.14 -1.12 -8.05
N LEU A 95 10.62 -1.65 -6.93
CA LEU A 95 9.89 -1.62 -5.65
C LEU A 95 9.73 -0.18 -5.14
N LEU A 96 10.75 0.67 -5.24
CA LEU A 96 10.68 2.09 -4.89
C LEU A 96 9.62 2.83 -5.72
N GLN A 97 9.59 2.59 -7.03
CA GLN A 97 8.58 3.15 -7.92
C GLN A 97 7.16 2.67 -7.57
N ALA A 98 7.00 1.38 -7.27
CA ALA A 98 5.70 0.81 -6.90
C ALA A 98 5.19 1.27 -5.52
N LEU A 99 6.10 1.56 -4.57
CA LEU A 99 5.76 2.08 -3.25
C LEU A 99 5.33 3.55 -3.28
N ASP A 100 5.86 4.33 -4.21
CA ASP A 100 5.50 5.73 -4.42
C ASP A 100 4.22 5.82 -5.26
N LYS A 101 3.09 6.06 -4.59
CA LYS A 101 1.78 6.12 -5.27
C LYS A 101 1.71 7.19 -6.38
N LYS A 102 2.45 8.29 -6.22
CA LYS A 102 2.52 9.35 -7.22
C LYS A 102 3.31 8.91 -8.44
N GLU A 103 4.47 8.32 -8.21
CA GLU A 103 5.35 7.83 -9.29
C GLU A 103 4.73 6.62 -10.00
N ALA A 104 4.16 5.67 -9.27
CA ALA A 104 3.45 4.53 -9.85
C ALA A 104 2.33 4.99 -10.81
N LYS A 105 1.52 5.97 -10.41
CA LYS A 105 0.48 6.53 -11.27
C LYS A 105 1.05 7.25 -12.49
N ARG A 106 2.14 8.00 -12.32
CA ARG A 106 2.82 8.66 -13.44
C ARG A 106 3.31 7.66 -14.47
N ILE A 107 3.95 6.57 -14.02
CA ILE A 107 4.44 5.50 -14.89
C ILE A 107 3.28 4.80 -15.60
N LEU A 108 2.23 4.41 -14.88
CA LEU A 108 1.07 3.76 -15.48
C LEU A 108 0.39 4.64 -16.52
N SER A 109 0.17 5.93 -16.21
CA SER A 109 -0.42 6.88 -17.15
C SER A 109 0.45 7.13 -18.38
N ALA A 110 1.78 7.16 -18.23
CA ALA A 110 2.72 7.31 -19.35
C ALA A 110 2.75 6.09 -20.26
N ASN A 111 2.20 4.96 -19.82
CA ASN A 111 2.05 3.73 -20.63
C ASN A 111 0.57 3.46 -21.00
N ASP A 112 -0.23 4.52 -21.13
CA ASP A 112 -1.64 4.48 -21.54
C ASP A 112 -2.55 3.60 -20.67
N LEU A 113 -2.16 3.35 -19.41
CA LEU A 113 -2.98 2.64 -18.45
C LEU A 113 -3.86 3.62 -17.67
N ASN A 114 -5.14 3.29 -17.56
CA ASN A 114 -6.09 4.10 -16.81
C ASN A 114 -5.76 4.12 -15.33
N VAL A 115 -5.60 5.32 -14.77
CA VAL A 115 -5.40 5.54 -13.34
C VAL A 115 -6.47 6.47 -12.78
N THR A 116 -6.76 6.38 -11.49
CA THR A 116 -7.63 7.33 -10.82
C THR A 116 -7.05 8.74 -10.94
N PRO A 117 -7.81 9.75 -11.39
CA PRO A 117 -7.34 11.12 -11.51
C PRO A 117 -6.78 11.63 -10.17
N MET A 118 -5.62 12.25 -10.24
CA MET A 118 -5.01 12.96 -9.11
C MET A 118 -5.36 14.43 -9.19
N LEU A 119 -5.61 15.02 -8.05
CA LEU A 119 -5.75 16.45 -7.84
C LEU A 119 -4.45 16.99 -7.26
N ASP A 120 -4.31 18.32 -7.29
CA ASP A 120 -3.19 18.98 -6.62
C ASP A 120 -3.17 18.62 -5.13
N THR A 121 -1.99 18.32 -4.63
CA THR A 121 -1.81 17.93 -3.23
C THR A 121 -2.01 19.16 -2.35
N PRO A 122 -3.01 19.17 -1.45
CA PRO A 122 -3.22 20.29 -0.55
C PRO A 122 -2.13 20.32 0.53
N HIS A 123 -1.69 21.52 0.90
CA HIS A 123 -0.73 21.77 1.97
C HIS A 123 -1.38 22.32 3.25
N SER A 124 -2.66 22.64 3.18
CA SER A 124 -3.45 23.13 4.31
C SER A 124 -4.87 22.56 4.27
N PHE A 125 -5.57 22.65 5.41
CA PHE A 125 -6.96 22.19 5.49
C PHE A 125 -7.89 23.04 4.63
N ASP A 126 -7.59 24.33 4.46
CA ASP A 126 -8.35 25.25 3.59
C ASP A 126 -8.17 24.88 2.12
N GLU A 127 -6.94 24.57 1.70
CA GLU A 127 -6.68 24.07 0.34
C GLU A 127 -7.38 22.72 0.09
N LEU A 128 -7.41 21.83 1.08
CA LEU A 128 -8.16 20.58 1.01
C LEU A 128 -9.65 20.86 0.81
N ALA A 129 -10.23 21.78 1.58
CA ALA A 129 -11.63 22.18 1.44
C ALA A 129 -11.92 22.77 0.06
N GLN A 130 -11.00 23.60 -0.47
CA GLN A 130 -11.10 24.18 -1.81
C GLN A 130 -11.07 23.11 -2.90
N ALA A 131 -10.10 22.19 -2.86
CA ALA A 131 -9.99 21.08 -3.81
C ALA A 131 -11.25 20.22 -3.81
N LEU A 132 -11.77 19.89 -2.62
CA LEU A 132 -12.99 19.09 -2.46
C LEU A 132 -14.26 19.82 -2.94
N SER A 133 -14.27 21.14 -2.97
CA SER A 133 -15.40 21.92 -3.45
C SER A 133 -15.68 21.71 -4.95
N GLY A 134 -14.65 21.32 -5.72
CA GLY A 134 -14.75 20.94 -7.13
C GLY A 134 -15.15 19.46 -7.35
N CYS A 135 -15.14 18.64 -6.30
CA CYS A 135 -15.31 17.17 -6.40
C CYS A 135 -16.66 16.73 -5.87
N SER A 136 -17.67 16.61 -6.73
CA SER A 136 -19.04 16.21 -6.34
C SER A 136 -19.13 14.82 -5.70
N ARG A 137 -18.22 13.90 -6.05
CA ARG A 137 -18.18 12.52 -5.55
C ARG A 137 -17.35 12.37 -4.28
N GLY A 138 -16.48 13.35 -3.96
CA GLY A 138 -15.49 13.31 -2.91
C GLY A 138 -14.13 12.82 -3.40
N CYS A 139 -13.19 12.71 -2.48
CA CYS A 139 -11.80 12.36 -2.78
C CYS A 139 -11.22 11.40 -1.75
N PHE A 140 -10.12 10.75 -2.11
CA PHE A 140 -9.25 10.01 -1.21
C PHE A 140 -7.98 10.80 -0.96
N LEU A 141 -7.71 11.13 0.30
CA LEU A 141 -6.41 11.61 0.76
C LEU A 141 -5.64 10.42 1.32
N LYS A 142 -4.43 10.18 0.81
CA LYS A 142 -3.62 9.00 1.16
C LYS A 142 -2.17 9.40 1.37
N PRO A 143 -1.44 8.81 2.34
CA PRO A 143 0.01 8.93 2.39
C PRO A 143 0.65 8.52 1.06
N ARG A 144 1.66 9.24 0.61
CA ARG A 144 2.40 8.92 -0.63
C ARG A 144 2.97 7.51 -0.61
N TYR A 145 3.54 7.12 0.52
CA TYR A 145 4.12 5.80 0.77
C TYR A 145 3.25 4.99 1.74
N GLY A 146 3.50 3.69 1.82
CA GLY A 146 2.78 2.79 2.70
C GLY A 146 1.68 1.98 2.00
N SER A 147 1.17 0.99 2.71
CA SER A 147 0.23 -0.02 2.22
C SER A 147 -0.86 -0.33 3.24
N GLY A 148 -1.76 -1.27 2.93
CA GLY A 148 -2.74 -1.79 3.89
C GLY A 148 -3.81 -0.79 4.34
N ALA A 149 -4.10 0.25 3.58
CA ALA A 149 -4.98 1.37 3.94
C ALA A 149 -4.49 2.21 5.13
N GLY A 150 -3.18 2.15 5.46
CA GLY A 150 -2.61 2.99 6.49
C GLY A 150 -2.76 4.47 6.16
N GLY A 151 -3.40 5.23 7.05
CA GLY A 151 -3.60 6.67 6.91
C GLY A 151 -4.59 7.11 5.81
N ILE A 152 -5.40 6.20 5.27
CA ILE A 152 -6.38 6.54 4.23
C ILE A 152 -7.52 7.40 4.80
N MET A 153 -7.93 8.41 4.05
CA MET A 153 -9.13 9.22 4.34
C MET A 153 -9.98 9.31 3.07
N ALA A 154 -11.19 8.75 3.12
CA ALA A 154 -12.22 8.93 2.09
C ALA A 154 -13.11 10.09 2.51
N ILE A 155 -13.07 11.20 1.78
CA ILE A 155 -13.60 12.50 2.19
C ILE A 155 -14.70 12.94 1.24
N ARG A 156 -15.83 13.37 1.80
CA ARG A 156 -16.87 14.14 1.12
C ARG A 156 -17.06 15.46 1.84
N TYR A 157 -17.18 16.53 1.07
CA TYR A 157 -17.39 17.88 1.60
C TYR A 157 -18.53 18.55 0.86
N GLN A 158 -19.45 19.17 1.60
CA GLN A 158 -20.53 20.01 1.07
C GLN A 158 -20.24 21.47 1.38
N PRO A 159 -19.71 22.26 0.45
CA PRO A 159 -19.26 23.65 0.71
C PRO A 159 -20.35 24.55 1.26
N ARG A 160 -21.56 24.50 0.66
CA ARG A 160 -22.70 25.35 1.06
C ARG A 160 -23.13 25.19 2.52
N GLN A 161 -22.96 23.99 3.06
CA GLN A 161 -23.36 23.64 4.44
C GLN A 161 -22.17 23.46 5.37
N LYS A 162 -20.94 23.58 4.85
CA LYS A 162 -19.69 23.29 5.55
C LYS A 162 -19.72 21.90 6.24
N LYS A 163 -20.35 20.92 5.58
CA LYS A 163 -20.50 19.57 6.13
C LYS A 163 -19.45 18.64 5.58
N TRP A 164 -18.79 17.96 6.51
CA TRP A 164 -17.79 16.92 6.26
C TRP A 164 -18.36 15.55 6.54
N VAL A 165 -17.98 14.58 5.73
CA VAL A 165 -18.09 13.15 6.03
C VAL A 165 -16.78 12.49 5.63
N VAL A 166 -16.09 11.95 6.60
CA VAL A 166 -14.79 11.29 6.42
C VAL A 166 -14.85 9.87 6.95
N TYR A 167 -14.38 8.93 6.14
CA TYR A 167 -14.15 7.56 6.55
C TYR A 167 -12.63 7.34 6.55
N THR A 168 -12.08 6.92 7.68
CA THR A 168 -10.63 6.80 7.85
C THR A 168 -10.26 5.67 8.79
N THR A 169 -9.04 5.15 8.65
CA THR A 169 -8.43 4.21 9.59
C THR A 169 -7.76 4.94 10.77
N LEU A 170 -7.65 6.27 10.69
CA LEU A 170 -7.00 7.08 11.71
C LEU A 170 -7.93 7.41 12.87
N GLN A 171 -7.40 7.38 14.07
CA GLN A 171 -8.05 7.82 15.30
C GLN A 171 -7.04 8.61 16.14
N LYS A 172 -7.43 9.81 16.59
CA LYS A 172 -6.66 10.56 17.57
C LYS A 172 -7.09 10.14 18.97
N VAL A 173 -6.12 9.71 19.79
CA VAL A 173 -6.29 9.44 21.20
C VAL A 173 -5.27 10.30 21.95
N ASP A 174 -5.74 11.22 22.77
CA ASP A 174 -4.92 12.24 23.42
C ASP A 174 -4.08 13.04 22.39
N ARG A 175 -2.78 12.87 22.40
CA ARG A 175 -1.84 13.57 21.49
C ARG A 175 -1.31 12.67 20.35
N VAL A 176 -1.69 11.39 20.33
CA VAL A 176 -1.19 10.42 19.37
C VAL A 176 -2.27 10.10 18.34
N ILE A 177 -1.87 10.07 17.07
CA ILE A 177 -2.72 9.60 15.98
C ILE A 177 -2.38 8.14 15.73
N HIS A 178 -3.38 7.28 15.88
CA HIS A 178 -3.25 5.84 15.66
C HIS A 178 -3.84 5.45 14.31
N ASN A 179 -3.13 4.60 13.58
CA ASN A 179 -3.67 3.88 12.44
C ASN A 179 -4.29 2.58 12.93
N THR A 180 -5.59 2.45 12.80
CA THR A 180 -6.35 1.30 13.33
C THR A 180 -6.77 0.35 12.21
N LYS A 181 -7.20 -0.87 12.56
CA LYS A 181 -7.83 -1.79 11.61
C LYS A 181 -9.34 -1.56 11.47
N ARG A 182 -9.88 -0.46 12.03
CA ARG A 182 -11.29 -0.10 11.96
C ARG A 182 -11.47 1.15 11.12
N ILE A 183 -12.61 1.25 10.43
CA ILE A 183 -13.00 2.47 9.72
C ILE A 183 -13.85 3.30 10.67
N HIS A 184 -13.37 4.51 10.95
CA HIS A 184 -14.07 5.52 11.74
C HIS A 184 -14.81 6.47 10.78
N ARG A 185 -16.02 6.86 11.15
CA ARG A 185 -16.80 7.88 10.46
C ARG A 185 -16.75 9.18 11.26
N LEU A 186 -16.20 10.23 10.69
CA LEU A 186 -16.05 11.55 11.30
C LEU A 186 -16.89 12.57 10.54
N THR A 187 -17.46 13.54 11.27
CA THR A 187 -18.28 14.61 10.69
C THR A 187 -17.96 15.98 11.25
N LYS A 188 -17.22 16.05 12.35
CA LYS A 188 -16.83 17.32 12.98
C LYS A 188 -15.46 17.74 12.49
N GLU A 189 -15.33 18.96 12.04
CA GLU A 189 -14.10 19.52 11.51
C GLU A 189 -12.94 19.43 12.51
N GLN A 190 -13.17 19.71 13.77
CA GLN A 190 -12.18 19.61 14.84
C GLN A 190 -11.55 18.20 15.01
N ASP A 191 -12.29 17.15 14.63
CA ASP A 191 -11.80 15.77 14.70
C ASP A 191 -11.07 15.37 13.40
N ILE A 192 -11.43 16.00 12.29
CA ILE A 192 -10.91 15.72 10.94
C ILE A 192 -9.59 16.45 10.70
N LEU A 193 -9.53 17.74 11.05
CA LEU A 193 -8.40 18.63 10.77
C LEU A 193 -7.04 18.04 11.19
N PRO A 194 -6.83 17.61 12.45
CA PRO A 194 -5.53 17.11 12.87
C PRO A 194 -5.12 15.82 12.15
N LEU A 195 -6.09 15.00 11.73
CA LEU A 195 -5.82 13.78 10.98
C LEU A 195 -5.45 14.10 9.54
N ALA A 196 -6.16 15.02 8.90
CA ALA A 196 -5.88 15.44 7.53
C ALA A 196 -4.51 16.11 7.44
N GLU A 197 -4.17 17.00 8.36
CA GLU A 197 -2.85 17.63 8.45
C GLU A 197 -1.74 16.58 8.62
N ALA A 198 -1.92 15.63 9.50
CA ALA A 198 -0.94 14.55 9.69
C ALA A 198 -0.71 13.75 8.40
N VAL A 199 -1.77 13.45 7.64
CA VAL A 199 -1.64 12.77 6.35
C VAL A 199 -0.98 13.67 5.31
N MET A 200 -1.36 14.95 5.20
CA MET A 200 -0.75 15.89 4.26
C MET A 200 0.75 16.05 4.48
N HIS A 201 1.20 16.07 5.73
CA HIS A 201 2.64 16.13 6.08
C HIS A 201 3.47 14.93 5.58
N THR A 202 2.84 13.83 5.19
CA THR A 202 3.55 12.68 4.57
C THR A 202 3.85 12.87 3.08
N GLY A 203 3.62 14.07 2.51
CA GLY A 203 3.64 14.30 1.07
C GLY A 203 2.49 13.58 0.37
N ALA A 204 1.31 13.54 0.99
CA ALA A 204 0.13 12.80 0.56
C ALA A 204 -0.25 13.04 -0.91
N ILE A 205 -1.03 12.12 -1.44
CA ILE A 205 -1.74 12.30 -2.71
C ILE A 205 -3.23 12.52 -2.45
N LEU A 206 -3.85 13.38 -3.24
CA LEU A 206 -5.29 13.56 -3.31
C LEU A 206 -5.78 13.01 -4.65
N GLU A 207 -6.77 12.13 -4.63
CA GLU A 207 -7.33 11.54 -5.84
C GLU A 207 -8.85 11.50 -5.79
N GLU A 208 -9.50 11.57 -6.95
CA GLU A 208 -10.95 11.49 -7.03
C GLU A 208 -11.49 10.17 -6.49
N TRP A 209 -12.66 10.24 -5.83
CA TRP A 209 -13.37 9.04 -5.42
C TRP A 209 -14.17 8.50 -6.59
N ILE A 210 -13.64 7.47 -7.23
CA ILE A 210 -14.36 6.72 -8.26
C ILE A 210 -15.32 5.75 -7.56
N PRO A 211 -16.63 5.81 -7.83
CA PRO A 211 -17.59 4.83 -7.34
C PRO A 211 -17.20 3.44 -7.80
N LYS A 212 -17.27 2.49 -6.89
CA LYS A 212 -17.03 1.08 -7.22
C LYS A 212 -18.29 0.46 -7.77
N GLU A 213 -18.11 -0.53 -8.64
CA GLU A 213 -19.18 -1.44 -9.04
C GLU A 213 -19.69 -2.24 -7.85
N GLN A 214 -20.92 -2.76 -7.96
CA GLN A 214 -21.55 -3.53 -6.91
C GLN A 214 -21.79 -4.97 -7.32
N LEU A 215 -21.50 -5.89 -6.42
CA LEU A 215 -21.83 -7.29 -6.50
C LEU A 215 -22.73 -7.64 -5.30
N GLN A 216 -23.95 -8.11 -5.56
CA GLN A 216 -24.95 -8.45 -4.54
C GLN A 216 -25.21 -7.34 -3.52
N GLY A 217 -25.16 -6.07 -3.94
CA GLY A 217 -25.40 -4.90 -3.11
C GLY A 217 -24.20 -4.43 -2.28
N GLU A 218 -23.04 -5.04 -2.46
CA GLU A 218 -21.78 -4.61 -1.86
C GLU A 218 -20.82 -4.04 -2.91
N ASN A 219 -20.08 -2.98 -2.55
CA ASN A 219 -19.03 -2.45 -3.40
C ASN A 219 -17.89 -3.46 -3.48
N TYR A 220 -17.32 -3.66 -4.67
CA TYR A 220 -16.20 -4.57 -4.83
C TYR A 220 -15.03 -3.95 -5.57
N ASP A 221 -13.86 -4.53 -5.39
CA ASP A 221 -12.70 -4.40 -6.26
C ASP A 221 -12.05 -5.76 -6.51
N LEU A 222 -11.19 -5.80 -7.52
CA LEU A 222 -10.46 -6.99 -7.89
C LEU A 222 -9.00 -6.87 -7.45
N ARG A 223 -8.50 -7.92 -6.83
CA ARG A 223 -7.08 -8.12 -6.62
C ARG A 223 -6.60 -9.22 -7.55
N VAL A 224 -5.84 -8.83 -8.55
CA VAL A 224 -5.26 -9.76 -9.52
C VAL A 224 -3.86 -10.13 -9.07
N VAL A 225 -3.54 -11.40 -9.11
CA VAL A 225 -2.17 -11.92 -8.99
C VAL A 225 -1.79 -12.47 -10.34
N SER A 226 -0.68 -11.99 -10.88
CA SER A 226 -0.17 -12.38 -12.19
C SER A 226 1.30 -12.80 -12.08
N GLY A 227 1.65 -13.85 -12.81
CA GLY A 227 3.02 -14.19 -13.15
C GLY A 227 3.52 -13.38 -14.35
N GLU A 228 4.55 -13.88 -15.04
CA GLU A 228 5.16 -13.16 -16.17
C GLU A 228 4.20 -13.01 -17.37
N GLU A 229 3.41 -14.03 -17.68
CA GLU A 229 2.56 -14.06 -18.88
C GLU A 229 1.07 -14.39 -18.59
N GLU A 230 0.75 -14.84 -17.37
CA GLU A 230 -0.58 -15.32 -17.03
C GLU A 230 -1.13 -14.70 -15.74
N ILE A 231 -2.46 -14.66 -15.64
CA ILE A 231 -3.15 -14.35 -14.41
C ILE A 231 -3.28 -15.64 -13.59
N ASP A 232 -2.60 -15.69 -12.45
CA ASP A 232 -2.62 -16.85 -11.56
C ASP A 232 -3.98 -16.99 -10.87
N TYR A 233 -4.48 -15.91 -10.29
CA TYR A 233 -5.82 -15.88 -9.72
C TYR A 233 -6.33 -14.45 -9.50
N VAL A 234 -7.65 -14.35 -9.33
CA VAL A 234 -8.36 -13.10 -9.06
C VAL A 234 -9.13 -13.22 -7.74
N VAL A 235 -8.93 -12.26 -6.86
CA VAL A 235 -9.66 -12.16 -5.59
C VAL A 235 -10.63 -11.00 -5.67
N VAL A 236 -11.92 -11.28 -5.51
CA VAL A 236 -12.97 -10.26 -5.37
C VAL A 236 -13.04 -9.85 -3.91
N ARG A 237 -12.86 -8.56 -3.63
CA ARG A 237 -12.94 -8.00 -2.28
C ARG A 237 -14.20 -7.16 -2.17
N CYS A 238 -15.12 -7.56 -1.30
CA CYS A 238 -16.41 -6.88 -1.12
C CYS A 238 -16.47 -6.10 0.18
N SER A 239 -17.20 -4.99 0.19
CA SER A 239 -17.47 -4.19 1.38
C SER A 239 -18.75 -3.36 1.22
N LYS A 240 -19.49 -3.17 2.30
CA LYS A 240 -20.61 -2.21 2.34
C LYS A 240 -20.16 -0.75 2.28
N GLY A 241 -18.91 -0.46 2.59
CA GLY A 241 -18.30 0.86 2.55
C GLY A 241 -17.54 1.15 1.25
N GLY A 242 -17.03 2.37 1.10
CA GLY A 242 -16.18 2.75 -0.04
C GLY A 242 -14.76 2.18 0.01
N ILE A 243 -14.33 1.66 1.15
CA ILE A 243 -13.01 1.07 1.36
C ILE A 243 -13.16 -0.45 1.42
N THR A 244 -12.56 -1.15 0.45
CA THR A 244 -12.66 -2.62 0.28
C THR A 244 -11.37 -3.35 0.66
N ASN A 245 -10.50 -2.73 1.44
CA ASN A 245 -9.22 -3.32 1.79
C ASN A 245 -9.37 -4.54 2.72
N LEU A 246 -8.70 -5.63 2.38
CA LEU A 246 -8.79 -6.95 3.05
C LEU A 246 -8.49 -6.90 4.56
N HIS A 247 -7.59 -5.99 4.97
CA HIS A 247 -7.26 -5.80 6.39
C HIS A 247 -8.39 -5.17 7.22
N LEU A 248 -9.46 -4.70 6.55
CA LEU A 248 -10.60 -4.00 7.13
C LEU A 248 -11.91 -4.79 7.05
N LEU A 249 -11.86 -6.12 7.10
CA LEU A 249 -13.02 -7.03 7.13
C LEU A 249 -13.82 -7.10 5.82
N SER A 250 -13.17 -7.06 4.67
CA SER A 250 -13.82 -7.37 3.39
C SER A 250 -14.08 -8.86 3.28
N LEU A 251 -15.27 -9.25 2.81
CA LEU A 251 -15.56 -10.62 2.42
C LEU A 251 -14.71 -10.97 1.18
N ILE A 252 -14.20 -12.19 1.15
CA ILE A 252 -13.36 -12.68 0.06
C ILE A 252 -14.16 -13.72 -0.72
N HIS A 253 -14.37 -13.47 -2.01
CA HIS A 253 -14.74 -14.49 -2.96
C HIS A 253 -13.53 -14.78 -3.84
N ILE A 254 -13.00 -16.00 -3.77
CA ILE A 254 -11.93 -16.46 -4.64
C ILE A 254 -12.59 -17.09 -5.86
N SER A 255 -12.33 -16.54 -7.04
CA SER A 255 -12.64 -17.20 -8.31
C SER A 255 -11.33 -17.78 -8.87
N GLU A 256 -11.27 -19.09 -9.06
CA GLU A 256 -10.18 -19.68 -9.83
C GLU A 256 -10.34 -19.26 -11.31
N PRO A 257 -9.24 -18.90 -11.99
CA PRO A 257 -9.29 -18.68 -13.44
C PRO A 257 -9.71 -20.00 -14.09
N THR A 258 -10.78 -19.97 -14.85
CA THR A 258 -11.15 -21.09 -15.71
C THR A 258 -10.04 -21.27 -16.73
N ARG A 259 -9.21 -22.30 -16.56
CA ARG A 259 -8.27 -22.74 -17.62
C ARG A 259 -9.09 -23.05 -18.86
N ARG A 260 -8.92 -22.30 -19.91
CA ARG A 260 -9.37 -22.63 -21.27
C ARG A 260 -8.23 -23.30 -22.03
#